data_01a6113e55f863f9cbe6b9489d2d4567
#
_entry.id   01a6113e55f863f9cbe6b9489d2d4567
#
_cell.length_a   1.000
_cell.length_b   1.000
_cell.length_c   1.000
_cell.angle_alpha   90.00
_cell.angle_beta   90.00
_cell.angle_gamma   90.00
#
_symmetry.space_group_name_H-M   'P 1'
#
loop_
_entity.id
_entity.type
_entity.pdbx_description
1 polymer ?
#
loop_
_entity_poly.entity_id
_entity_poly.type
_entity_poly.pdbx_seq_one_letter_code
_entity_poly.pdbx_strand_id
1 'polypeptide(L)'
;TVMNGLALHGGFIPYGGTFLVFSDYARNAIRLSALMKQRLVWVLTHDSIGVGEDGPTHQPVEHVSSLRLIPELLVWRPCDAVETAVAWKVALESAQPSCMVLTRQGLTPQTRTEEQLEAVKRGAYILKDCEGTPEVILIATGSEVQLAVSAAEALAGKGRKARVVSMPCAELFDA
;
A
#
# COMPACT_ATOMS: atom_id res chain seq x y z
N THR A 1 7.48 -11.25 -16.66
CA THR A 1 7.39 -12.60 -17.27
C THR A 1 8.31 -13.59 -16.57
N VAL A 2 9.59 -13.30 -16.32
CA VAL A 2 10.53 -14.24 -15.65
C VAL A 2 10.01 -14.64 -14.24
N MET A 3 9.54 -13.70 -13.43
CA MET A 3 8.99 -14.03 -12.11
C MET A 3 7.79 -14.98 -12.19
N ASN A 4 6.88 -14.79 -13.16
CA ASN A 4 5.77 -15.71 -13.37
C ASN A 4 6.28 -17.13 -13.69
N GLY A 5 7.32 -17.24 -14.54
CA GLY A 5 7.93 -18.52 -14.85
C GLY A 5 8.56 -19.20 -13.63
N LEU A 6 9.26 -18.43 -12.77
CA LEU A 6 9.83 -18.95 -11.53
C LEU A 6 8.75 -19.40 -10.54
N ALA A 7 7.66 -18.64 -10.41
CA ALA A 7 6.54 -19.01 -9.56
C ALA A 7 5.85 -20.31 -10.05
N LEU A 8 5.62 -20.42 -11.36
CA LEU A 8 5.03 -21.61 -12.00
C LEU A 8 5.92 -22.86 -11.87
N HIS A 9 7.25 -22.66 -11.94
CA HIS A 9 8.20 -23.76 -11.72
C HIS A 9 8.08 -24.36 -10.32
N GLY A 10 7.68 -23.54 -9.35
CA GLY A 10 7.58 -23.93 -7.94
C GLY A 10 8.94 -23.89 -7.19
N GLY A 11 8.86 -24.03 -5.87
CA GLY A 11 10.04 -24.01 -4.99
C GLY A 11 10.54 -22.61 -4.64
N PHE A 12 9.98 -21.53 -5.24
CA PHE A 12 10.38 -20.14 -5.01
C PHE A 12 9.15 -19.25 -4.86
N ILE A 13 9.30 -18.20 -4.04
CA ILE A 13 8.42 -17.04 -4.03
C ILE A 13 9.21 -15.88 -4.63
N PRO A 14 9.10 -15.62 -5.93
CA PRO A 14 9.90 -14.58 -6.56
C PRO A 14 9.40 -13.19 -6.18
N TYR A 15 10.33 -12.27 -6.04
CA TYR A 15 10.03 -10.85 -5.99
C TYR A 15 10.97 -10.08 -6.92
N GLY A 16 10.53 -8.91 -7.39
CA GLY A 16 11.34 -8.06 -8.25
C GLY A 16 10.81 -6.64 -8.21
N GLY A 17 11.72 -5.68 -8.38
CA GLY A 17 11.44 -4.28 -8.18
C GLY A 17 11.75 -3.39 -9.38
N THR A 18 10.93 -2.33 -9.50
CA THR A 18 11.14 -1.20 -10.40
C THR A 18 10.37 0.01 -9.87
N PHE A 19 10.47 1.17 -10.54
CA PHE A 19 9.59 2.30 -10.23
C PHE A 19 8.13 1.97 -10.61
N LEU A 20 7.19 2.53 -9.86
CA LEU A 20 5.76 2.30 -10.10
C LEU A 20 5.33 2.67 -11.53
N VAL A 21 5.84 3.78 -12.09
CA VAL A 21 5.53 4.19 -13.46
C VAL A 21 5.85 3.11 -14.49
N PHE A 22 6.89 2.31 -14.25
CA PHE A 22 7.28 1.21 -15.16
C PHE A 22 6.43 -0.05 -15.00
N SER A 23 5.42 -0.03 -14.12
CA SER A 23 4.37 -1.05 -14.15
C SER A 23 3.63 -1.08 -15.49
N ASP A 24 3.66 0.00 -16.28
CA ASP A 24 3.14 0.02 -17.65
C ASP A 24 3.80 -1.04 -18.54
N TYR A 25 5.12 -1.19 -18.45
CA TYR A 25 5.84 -2.25 -19.17
C TYR A 25 5.58 -3.64 -18.60
N ALA A 26 5.29 -3.74 -17.32
CA ALA A 26 5.02 -5.01 -16.63
C ALA A 26 3.54 -5.37 -16.58
N ARG A 27 2.64 -4.51 -17.08
CA ARG A 27 1.18 -4.63 -16.91
C ARG A 27 0.64 -6.01 -17.25
N ASN A 28 1.02 -6.56 -18.39
CA ASN A 28 0.59 -7.89 -18.80
C ASN A 28 1.09 -8.98 -17.84
N ALA A 29 2.34 -8.88 -17.41
CA ALA A 29 2.91 -9.87 -16.47
C ALA A 29 2.26 -9.80 -15.09
N ILE A 30 1.94 -8.60 -14.60
CA ILE A 30 1.22 -8.39 -13.34
C ILE A 30 -0.18 -9.00 -13.45
N ARG A 31 -0.92 -8.65 -14.52
CA ARG A 31 -2.27 -9.19 -14.75
C ARG A 31 -2.26 -10.71 -14.87
N LEU A 32 -1.28 -11.29 -15.57
CA LEU A 32 -1.16 -12.74 -15.72
C LEU A 32 -0.83 -13.41 -14.38
N SER A 33 -0.01 -12.81 -13.52
CA SER A 33 0.24 -13.37 -12.18
C SER A 33 -1.05 -13.50 -11.37
N ALA A 34 -1.93 -12.50 -11.45
CA ALA A 34 -3.24 -12.52 -10.79
C ALA A 34 -4.17 -13.57 -11.41
N LEU A 35 -4.28 -13.59 -12.75
CA LEU A 35 -5.13 -14.55 -13.47
C LEU A 35 -4.73 -16.01 -13.18
N MET A 36 -3.42 -16.27 -13.07
CA MET A 36 -2.86 -17.59 -12.77
C MET A 36 -2.78 -17.87 -11.27
N LYS A 37 -3.18 -16.94 -10.41
CA LYS A 37 -3.10 -17.05 -8.93
C LYS A 37 -1.69 -17.43 -8.46
N GLN A 38 -0.67 -16.79 -9.03
CA GLN A 38 0.71 -17.07 -8.67
C GLN A 38 1.17 -16.21 -7.48
N ARG A 39 1.74 -16.83 -6.46
CA ARG A 39 2.32 -16.16 -5.31
C ARG A 39 3.67 -15.55 -5.68
N LEU A 40 3.71 -14.25 -5.83
CA LEU A 40 4.91 -13.45 -6.07
C LEU A 40 4.70 -11.98 -5.68
N VAL A 41 5.77 -11.22 -5.51
CA VAL A 41 5.70 -9.84 -5.06
C VAL A 41 6.34 -8.89 -6.07
N TRP A 42 5.53 -7.93 -6.57
CA TRP A 42 5.96 -6.81 -7.38
C TRP A 42 6.30 -5.64 -6.46
N VAL A 43 7.57 -5.25 -6.37
CA VAL A 43 8.01 -4.10 -5.57
C VAL A 43 8.07 -2.88 -6.47
N LEU A 44 7.15 -1.95 -6.26
CA LEU A 44 6.95 -0.78 -7.11
C LEU A 44 7.25 0.48 -6.29
N THR A 45 8.44 1.03 -6.46
CA THR A 45 8.90 2.20 -5.70
C THR A 45 8.57 3.51 -6.42
N HIS A 46 8.84 4.67 -5.76
CA HIS A 46 8.61 5.99 -6.33
C HIS A 46 7.13 6.20 -6.70
N ASP A 47 6.26 6.04 -5.71
CA ASP A 47 4.81 5.82 -5.82
C ASP A 47 3.98 7.06 -6.17
N SER A 48 4.57 8.26 -6.13
CA SER A 48 3.81 9.51 -6.22
C SER A 48 4.60 10.66 -6.83
N ILE A 49 4.04 11.87 -6.80
CA ILE A 49 4.74 13.12 -7.18
C ILE A 49 5.97 13.40 -6.32
N GLY A 50 6.11 12.72 -5.17
CA GLY A 50 7.30 12.75 -4.31
C GLY A 50 8.54 12.07 -4.91
N VAL A 51 8.48 11.64 -6.18
CA VAL A 51 9.62 11.07 -6.92
C VAL A 51 10.79 12.06 -7.06
N GLY A 52 10.51 13.36 -7.00
CA GLY A 52 11.51 14.42 -7.07
C GLY A 52 11.75 14.91 -8.51
N GLU A 53 13.02 15.14 -8.86
CA GLU A 53 13.45 15.79 -10.10
C GLU A 53 13.42 14.91 -11.35
N ASP A 54 13.09 13.65 -11.26
CA ASP A 54 13.01 12.73 -12.43
C ASP A 54 11.97 13.17 -13.46
N GLY A 55 11.02 14.01 -13.06
CA GLY A 55 10.05 14.64 -13.94
C GLY A 55 8.85 13.76 -14.33
N PRO A 56 8.01 14.28 -15.26
CA PRO A 56 6.70 13.67 -15.58
C PRO A 56 6.79 12.25 -16.14
N THR A 57 7.88 11.89 -16.77
CA THR A 57 8.08 10.54 -17.34
C THR A 57 8.24 9.46 -16.26
N HIS A 58 8.50 9.85 -15.03
CA HIS A 58 8.73 8.95 -13.90
C HIS A 58 7.69 9.13 -12.79
N GLN A 59 6.78 10.11 -12.91
CA GLN A 59 5.75 10.41 -11.93
C GLN A 59 4.48 9.60 -12.20
N PRO A 60 4.13 8.61 -11.36
CA PRO A 60 2.89 7.87 -11.52
C PRO A 60 1.69 8.74 -11.13
N VAL A 61 0.61 8.64 -11.89
CA VAL A 61 -0.66 9.34 -11.63
C VAL A 61 -1.79 8.33 -11.47
N GLU A 62 -2.12 7.58 -12.54
CA GLU A 62 -3.22 6.61 -12.56
C GLU A 62 -2.82 5.19 -12.12
N HIS A 63 -1.55 4.92 -11.93
CA HIS A 63 -0.97 3.58 -11.80
C HIS A 63 -1.57 2.80 -10.62
N VAL A 64 -1.64 3.40 -9.42
CA VAL A 64 -2.22 2.73 -8.24
C VAL A 64 -3.67 2.35 -8.50
N SER A 65 -4.48 3.31 -8.97
CA SER A 65 -5.90 3.07 -9.25
C SER A 65 -6.07 1.99 -10.32
N SER A 66 -5.26 2.03 -11.36
CA SER A 66 -5.30 1.05 -12.44
C SER A 66 -4.88 -0.36 -12.01
N LEU A 67 -3.93 -0.48 -11.09
CA LEU A 67 -3.54 -1.79 -10.52
C LEU A 67 -4.65 -2.37 -9.66
N ARG A 68 -5.37 -1.54 -8.88
CA ARG A 68 -6.52 -1.95 -8.07
C ARG A 68 -7.70 -2.49 -8.90
N LEU A 69 -7.75 -2.19 -10.20
CA LEU A 69 -8.76 -2.77 -11.10
C LEU A 69 -8.45 -4.21 -11.53
N ILE A 70 -7.27 -4.75 -11.20
CA ILE A 70 -6.92 -6.14 -11.54
C ILE A 70 -7.48 -7.07 -10.45
N PRO A 71 -8.46 -7.94 -10.76
CA PRO A 71 -8.99 -8.89 -9.79
C PRO A 71 -7.89 -9.81 -9.24
N GLU A 72 -8.03 -10.25 -8.00
CA GLU A 72 -7.09 -11.17 -7.34
C GLU A 72 -5.67 -10.61 -7.16
N LEU A 73 -5.47 -9.31 -7.27
CA LEU A 73 -4.19 -8.63 -7.02
C LEU A 73 -4.31 -7.81 -5.73
N LEU A 74 -3.42 -8.05 -4.77
CA LEU A 74 -3.32 -7.21 -3.58
C LEU A 74 -2.40 -6.01 -3.85
N VAL A 75 -2.89 -4.80 -3.63
CA VAL A 75 -2.12 -3.57 -3.83
C VAL A 75 -1.87 -2.91 -2.48
N TRP A 76 -0.69 -3.12 -1.95
CA TRP A 76 -0.23 -2.57 -0.70
C TRP A 76 0.44 -1.22 -0.90
N ARG A 77 0.05 -0.25 -0.11
CA ARG A 77 0.67 1.08 -0.05
C ARG A 77 0.92 1.48 1.40
N PRO A 78 1.94 0.88 2.04
CA PRO A 78 2.23 1.09 3.46
C PRO A 78 2.77 2.50 3.74
N CYS A 79 2.47 3.03 4.93
CA CYS A 79 2.85 4.38 5.33
C CYS A 79 4.18 4.47 6.08
N ASP A 80 4.74 3.35 6.50
CA ASP A 80 6.02 3.28 7.21
C ASP A 80 6.63 1.87 7.20
N ALA A 81 7.77 1.70 7.88
CA ALA A 81 8.47 0.42 7.94
C ALA A 81 7.64 -0.68 8.62
N VAL A 82 6.81 -0.33 9.59
CA VAL A 82 5.99 -1.30 10.34
C VAL A 82 4.89 -1.86 9.44
N GLU A 83 4.11 -1.00 8.77
CA GLU A 83 3.13 -1.47 7.79
C GLU A 83 3.80 -2.24 6.65
N THR A 84 4.99 -1.82 6.20
CA THR A 84 5.75 -2.53 5.17
C THR A 84 6.09 -3.95 5.62
N ALA A 85 6.56 -4.14 6.86
CA ALA A 85 6.88 -5.46 7.39
C ALA A 85 5.63 -6.37 7.47
N VAL A 86 4.49 -5.83 7.93
CA VAL A 86 3.23 -6.58 7.96
C VAL A 86 2.75 -6.92 6.55
N ALA A 87 2.80 -5.97 5.63
CA ALA A 87 2.44 -6.19 4.23
C ALA A 87 3.28 -7.30 3.58
N TRP A 88 4.60 -7.31 3.81
CA TRP A 88 5.47 -8.38 3.36
C TRP A 88 5.09 -9.74 3.96
N LYS A 89 4.82 -9.78 5.27
CA LYS A 89 4.37 -11.01 5.92
C LYS A 89 3.10 -11.55 5.25
N VAL A 90 2.08 -10.72 5.09
CA VAL A 90 0.82 -11.12 4.46
C VAL A 90 1.04 -11.53 3.00
N ALA A 91 1.84 -10.79 2.23
CA ALA A 91 2.14 -11.13 0.84
C ALA A 91 2.84 -12.50 0.69
N LEU A 92 3.72 -12.85 1.63
CA LEU A 92 4.39 -14.16 1.65
C LEU A 92 3.49 -15.31 2.10
N GLU A 93 2.47 -15.02 2.91
CA GLU A 93 1.50 -16.01 3.40
C GLU A 93 0.31 -16.17 2.43
N SER A 94 0.01 -15.13 1.65
CA SER A 94 -1.11 -15.14 0.68
C SER A 94 -0.84 -16.06 -0.51
N ALA A 95 -1.92 -16.63 -1.05
CA ALA A 95 -1.90 -17.34 -2.33
C ALA A 95 -1.99 -16.40 -3.55
N GLN A 96 -2.28 -15.11 -3.32
CA GLN A 96 -2.45 -14.10 -4.37
C GLN A 96 -1.16 -13.32 -4.60
N PRO A 97 -0.90 -12.82 -5.82
CA PRO A 97 0.19 -11.89 -6.06
C PRO A 97 -0.04 -10.56 -5.35
N SER A 98 1.03 -9.92 -4.95
CA SER A 98 1.01 -8.62 -4.28
C SER A 98 1.85 -7.58 -5.02
N CYS A 99 1.35 -6.36 -5.11
CA CYS A 99 2.12 -5.17 -5.43
C CYS A 99 2.45 -4.41 -4.15
N MET A 100 3.74 -4.23 -3.85
CA MET A 100 4.25 -3.36 -2.79
C MET A 100 4.56 -1.99 -3.38
N VAL A 101 3.64 -1.06 -3.22
CA VAL A 101 3.79 0.32 -3.72
C VAL A 101 4.44 1.16 -2.63
N LEU A 102 5.71 1.49 -2.83
CA LEU A 102 6.55 2.12 -1.82
C LEU A 102 6.96 3.53 -2.25
N THR A 103 7.00 4.44 -1.28
CA THR A 103 7.42 5.82 -1.51
C THR A 103 8.95 5.95 -1.61
N ARG A 104 9.42 6.99 -2.29
CA ARG A 104 10.84 7.37 -2.34
C ARG A 104 11.28 8.11 -1.10
N GLN A 105 10.44 9.03 -0.60
CA GLN A 105 10.80 9.91 0.51
C GLN A 105 10.77 9.17 1.85
N GLY A 106 11.52 9.70 2.82
CA GLY A 106 11.43 9.24 4.21
C GLY A 106 10.05 9.56 4.80
N LEU A 107 9.49 8.63 5.55
CA LEU A 107 8.20 8.78 6.22
C LEU A 107 8.38 8.73 7.73
N THR A 108 7.53 9.46 8.44
CA THR A 108 7.52 9.46 9.91
C THR A 108 6.88 8.17 10.43
N PRO A 109 7.60 7.37 11.24
CA PRO A 109 7.03 6.19 11.87
C PRO A 109 5.81 6.54 12.72
N GLN A 110 4.76 5.75 12.62
CA GLN A 110 3.55 5.90 13.41
C GLN A 110 3.58 4.92 14.59
N THR A 111 3.16 5.41 15.76
CA THR A 111 3.00 4.54 16.95
C THR A 111 1.72 3.74 16.84
N ARG A 112 1.78 2.44 17.18
CA ARG A 112 0.63 1.52 17.14
C ARG A 112 0.58 0.64 18.39
N THR A 113 -0.63 0.25 18.75
CA THR A 113 -0.86 -0.83 19.71
C THR A 113 -0.72 -2.20 19.04
N GLU A 114 -0.63 -3.27 19.81
CA GLU A 114 -0.60 -4.63 19.27
C GLU A 114 -1.87 -4.97 18.46
N GLU A 115 -3.04 -4.50 18.92
CA GLU A 115 -4.32 -4.67 18.21
C GLU A 115 -4.33 -3.96 16.87
N GLN A 116 -3.73 -2.76 16.80
CA GLN A 116 -3.58 -2.04 15.53
C GLN A 116 -2.61 -2.75 14.58
N LEU A 117 -1.53 -3.35 15.10
CA LEU A 117 -0.61 -4.15 14.28
C LEU A 117 -1.31 -5.35 13.64
N GLU A 118 -2.13 -6.07 14.42
CA GLU A 118 -2.94 -7.16 13.88
C GLU A 118 -4.00 -6.66 12.88
N ALA A 119 -4.56 -5.47 13.11
CA ALA A 119 -5.56 -4.88 12.23
C ALA A 119 -4.99 -4.45 10.85
N VAL A 120 -3.69 -4.13 10.74
CA VAL A 120 -3.03 -3.87 9.45
C VAL A 120 -3.25 -5.00 8.45
N LYS A 121 -3.28 -6.25 8.93
CA LYS A 121 -3.48 -7.45 8.09
C LYS A 121 -4.85 -7.49 7.42
N ARG A 122 -5.82 -6.72 7.92
CA ARG A 122 -7.17 -6.60 7.35
C ARG A 122 -7.31 -5.47 6.34
N GLY A 123 -6.21 -4.85 5.97
CA GLY A 123 -6.16 -3.85 4.90
C GLY A 123 -6.49 -2.42 5.29
N ALA A 124 -7.22 -2.20 6.39
CA ALA A 124 -7.47 -0.87 6.96
C ALA A 124 -7.69 -0.93 8.47
N TYR A 125 -7.32 0.16 9.16
CA TYR A 125 -7.51 0.25 10.62
C TYR A 125 -7.52 1.71 11.09
N ILE A 126 -8.10 1.95 12.25
CA ILE A 126 -8.06 3.26 12.90
C ILE A 126 -6.66 3.45 13.49
N LEU A 127 -5.89 4.39 12.92
CA LEU A 127 -4.55 4.73 13.38
C LEU A 127 -4.60 5.72 14.55
N LYS A 128 -5.41 6.78 14.42
CA LYS A 128 -5.68 7.74 15.49
C LYS A 128 -7.17 7.96 15.62
N ASP A 129 -7.67 7.94 16.86
CA ASP A 129 -9.08 8.19 17.15
C ASP A 129 -9.24 9.49 17.95
N CYS A 130 -10.49 9.96 18.06
CA CYS A 130 -10.91 11.06 18.90
C CYS A 130 -11.89 10.56 19.97
N GLU A 131 -12.11 11.34 21.02
CA GLU A 131 -13.11 11.04 22.02
C GLU A 131 -14.54 11.20 21.47
N GLY A 132 -15.35 10.14 21.58
CA GLY A 132 -16.74 10.10 21.13
C GLY A 132 -16.87 9.96 19.61
N THR A 133 -17.92 10.54 19.04
CA THR A 133 -18.20 10.43 17.61
C THR A 133 -17.35 11.42 16.80
N PRO A 134 -16.60 10.97 15.81
CA PRO A 134 -15.84 11.87 14.93
C PRO A 134 -16.79 12.69 14.04
N GLU A 135 -16.45 13.95 13.83
CA GLU A 135 -17.11 14.83 12.87
C GLU A 135 -16.51 14.64 11.46
N VAL A 136 -15.24 14.18 11.40
CA VAL A 136 -14.50 13.94 10.17
C VAL A 136 -13.73 12.65 10.28
N ILE A 137 -13.74 11.83 9.23
CA ILE A 137 -12.88 10.66 9.07
C ILE A 137 -11.92 10.93 7.92
N LEU A 138 -10.63 10.93 8.21
CA LEU A 138 -9.56 11.09 7.24
C LEU A 138 -9.02 9.70 6.89
N ILE A 139 -9.29 9.22 5.68
CA ILE A 139 -8.79 7.94 5.18
C ILE A 139 -7.59 8.22 4.29
N ALA A 140 -6.45 7.63 4.60
CA ALA A 140 -5.22 7.84 3.85
C ALA A 140 -4.44 6.53 3.68
N THR A 141 -3.51 6.54 2.71
CA THR A 141 -2.64 5.41 2.40
C THR A 141 -1.23 5.91 2.07
N GLY A 142 -0.22 5.12 2.33
CA GLY A 142 1.16 5.45 2.01
C GLY A 142 1.63 6.77 2.62
N SER A 143 2.32 7.57 1.83
CA SER A 143 2.89 8.86 2.26
C SER A 143 1.85 9.87 2.76
N GLU A 144 0.60 9.75 2.37
CA GLU A 144 -0.46 10.68 2.75
C GLU A 144 -0.96 10.45 4.18
N VAL A 145 -0.66 9.31 4.82
CA VAL A 145 -1.08 9.03 6.20
C VAL A 145 -0.52 10.05 7.19
N GLN A 146 0.75 10.42 7.06
CA GLN A 146 1.32 11.46 7.95
C GLN A 146 0.65 12.83 7.76
N LEU A 147 0.20 13.15 6.54
CA LEU A 147 -0.55 14.40 6.28
C LEU A 147 -1.93 14.35 6.93
N ALA A 148 -2.62 13.20 6.87
CA ALA A 148 -3.89 12.99 7.55
C ALA A 148 -3.74 13.11 9.08
N VAL A 149 -2.64 12.58 9.64
CA VAL A 149 -2.33 12.72 11.08
C VAL A 149 -2.13 14.19 11.45
N SER A 150 -1.31 14.92 10.71
CA SER A 150 -1.07 16.35 10.95
C SER A 150 -2.35 17.19 10.78
N ALA A 151 -3.19 16.84 9.81
CA ALA A 151 -4.49 17.50 9.60
C ALA A 151 -5.44 17.24 10.77
N ALA A 152 -5.49 16.02 11.29
CA ALA A 152 -6.31 15.68 12.47
C ALA A 152 -5.85 16.46 13.72
N GLU A 153 -4.54 16.61 13.93
CA GLU A 153 -3.98 17.41 15.02
C GLU A 153 -4.36 18.90 14.89
N ALA A 154 -4.27 19.43 13.67
CA ALA A 154 -4.68 20.83 13.40
C ALA A 154 -6.19 21.04 13.61
N LEU A 155 -7.02 20.06 13.28
CA LEU A 155 -8.48 20.07 13.53
C LEU A 155 -8.78 20.00 15.03
N ALA A 156 -8.08 19.14 15.77
CA ALA A 156 -8.22 19.03 17.22
C ALA A 156 -7.87 20.35 17.93
N GLY A 157 -6.82 21.06 17.46
CA GLY A 157 -6.48 22.41 17.94
C GLY A 157 -7.58 23.45 17.71
N LYS A 158 -8.52 23.19 16.81
CA LYS A 158 -9.72 24.00 16.55
C LYS A 158 -11.00 23.45 17.21
N GLY A 159 -10.85 22.46 18.11
CA GLY A 159 -11.98 21.81 18.80
C GLY A 159 -12.80 20.86 17.91
N ARG A 160 -12.29 20.44 16.75
CA ARG A 160 -12.97 19.52 15.83
C ARG A 160 -12.50 18.09 16.05
N LYS A 161 -13.43 17.15 16.04
CA LYS A 161 -13.17 15.72 16.28
C LYS A 161 -12.87 15.01 14.96
N ALA A 162 -11.64 14.55 14.82
CA ALA A 162 -11.20 13.84 13.62
C ALA A 162 -10.65 12.46 13.96
N ARG A 163 -11.00 11.47 13.11
CA ARG A 163 -10.45 10.11 13.14
C ARG A 163 -9.54 9.93 11.94
N VAL A 164 -8.40 9.29 12.11
CA VAL A 164 -7.50 8.91 11.02
C VAL A 164 -7.55 7.40 10.82
N VAL A 165 -7.82 6.98 9.60
CA VAL A 165 -7.78 5.59 9.16
C VAL A 165 -6.60 5.44 8.20
N SER A 166 -5.68 4.52 8.50
CA SER A 166 -4.70 4.04 7.55
C SER A 166 -5.29 2.88 6.77
N MET A 167 -5.22 2.95 5.43
CA MET A 167 -5.73 1.92 4.51
C MET A 167 -4.60 1.42 3.61
N PRO A 168 -3.68 0.58 4.13
CA PRO A 168 -2.57 0.08 3.34
C PRO A 168 -2.96 -0.87 2.20
N CYS A 169 -4.11 -1.55 2.26
CA CYS A 169 -4.59 -2.47 1.21
C CYS A 169 -6.11 -2.48 1.17
N ALA A 170 -6.71 -1.79 0.21
CA ALA A 170 -8.16 -1.69 0.08
C ALA A 170 -8.80 -3.04 -0.26
N GLU A 171 -8.14 -3.88 -1.05
CA GLU A 171 -8.63 -5.17 -1.51
C GLU A 171 -8.86 -6.16 -0.34
N LEU A 172 -8.03 -6.10 0.71
CA LEU A 172 -8.23 -6.90 1.91
C LEU A 172 -9.29 -6.32 2.87
N PHE A 173 -9.55 -5.03 2.78
CA PHE A 173 -10.60 -4.39 3.57
C PHE A 173 -11.99 -4.68 2.99
N ASP A 174 -12.09 -4.82 1.68
CA ASP A 174 -13.35 -5.10 0.96
C ASP A 174 -13.72 -6.58 0.94
N ALA A 175 -12.82 -7.49 1.34
CA ALA A 175 -13.01 -8.93 1.37
C ALA A 175 -13.68 -9.38 2.68
#